data_e0af78d53c6f398589c60a56e8f1096c
#
_entry.id   e0af78d53c6f398589c60a56e8f1096c
#
_cell.length_a   1.000
_cell.length_b   1.000
_cell.length_c   1.000
_cell.angle_alpha   90.00
_cell.angle_beta   90.00
_cell.angle_gamma   90.00
#
_symmetry.space_group_name_H-M   'P 1'
#
loop_
_entity.id
_entity.type
_entity.pdbx_description
1 polymer ?
#
loop_
_entity_poly.entity_id
_entity_poly.type
_entity_poly.pdbx_seq_one_letter_code
_entity_poly.pdbx_strand_id
1 'polypeptide(L)'
;MLTAYKKDESKVLLRSDDSGILMELSEYFTFYAEGYKFMPAYRNKLWDGKIRLFDSRSQTIPYGLMKRVAEFCYERGYKLVYDETLKNHSFYERGDLEKFINESTISLKDKLIKPRDYQLDAFVHGIQNKRAILISPTGSGKSLIIYMMMRHYLSHEMDKKVLVVVPTTSLVEQMYKDFESYSWQDESFDVEDDVHRIYSGKEKINFEGSVVIT
;
A
#
# COMPACT_ATOMS: atom_id res chain seq x y z
N MET A 1 21.79 19.21 7.68
CA MET A 1 20.37 18.99 8.03
C MET A 1 19.65 18.40 6.82
N LEU A 2 18.80 17.39 6.98
CA LEU A 2 18.00 16.81 5.89
C LEU A 2 16.52 17.14 6.12
N THR A 3 15.84 17.69 5.09
CA THR A 3 14.42 18.01 5.16
C THR A 3 13.65 17.16 4.18
N ALA A 4 12.56 16.55 4.64
CA ALA A 4 11.70 15.68 3.87
C ALA A 4 10.37 16.35 3.53
N TYR A 5 9.98 16.35 2.26
CA TYR A 5 8.74 16.91 1.73
C TYR A 5 7.93 15.81 1.03
N LYS A 6 6.61 15.81 1.17
CA LYS A 6 5.77 14.93 0.37
C LYS A 6 5.81 15.39 -1.09
N LYS A 7 6.30 14.55 -2.00
CA LYS A 7 6.26 14.81 -3.43
C LYS A 7 4.94 14.33 -4.04
N ASP A 8 4.58 13.10 -3.77
CA ASP A 8 3.35 12.44 -4.18
C ASP A 8 3.03 11.28 -3.20
N GLU A 9 2.03 10.46 -3.50
CA GLU A 9 1.65 9.34 -2.62
C GLU A 9 2.70 8.22 -2.58
N SER A 10 3.61 8.16 -3.52
CA SER A 10 4.63 7.12 -3.62
C SER A 10 6.03 7.57 -3.22
N LYS A 11 6.33 8.87 -3.34
CA LYS A 11 7.68 9.42 -3.20
C LYS A 11 7.76 10.60 -2.24
N VAL A 12 8.91 10.69 -1.58
CA VAL A 12 9.33 11.81 -0.73
C VAL A 12 10.52 12.50 -1.39
N LEU A 13 10.50 13.83 -1.40
CA LEU A 13 11.61 14.68 -1.81
C LEU A 13 12.48 14.94 -0.58
N LEU A 14 13.77 14.68 -0.69
CA LEU A 14 14.76 14.95 0.36
C LEU A 14 15.67 16.09 -0.05
N ARG A 15 15.75 17.14 0.78
CA ARG A 15 16.57 18.32 0.53
C ARG A 15 17.61 18.51 1.64
N SER A 16 18.81 18.89 1.24
CA SER A 16 19.88 19.29 2.16
C SER A 16 20.71 20.38 1.51
N ASP A 17 21.18 21.36 2.32
CA ASP A 17 22.17 22.35 1.89
C ASP A 17 23.59 21.75 1.85
N ASP A 18 23.77 20.60 2.50
CA ASP A 18 25.01 19.83 2.48
C ASP A 18 24.90 18.70 1.44
N SER A 19 25.64 18.83 0.34
CA SER A 19 25.70 17.84 -0.71
C SER A 19 26.33 16.51 -0.26
N GLY A 20 27.17 16.53 0.76
CA GLY A 20 27.77 15.33 1.36
C GLY A 20 26.71 14.40 1.93
N ILE A 21 25.71 14.94 2.63
CA ILE A 21 24.58 14.14 3.17
C ILE A 21 23.81 13.44 2.04
N LEU A 22 23.58 14.12 0.92
CA LEU A 22 22.87 13.52 -0.23
C LEU A 22 23.71 12.45 -0.94
N MET A 23 25.04 12.61 -0.97
CA MET A 23 25.94 11.58 -1.51
C MET A 23 25.95 10.34 -0.62
N GLU A 24 26.14 10.51 0.69
CA GLU A 24 26.09 9.39 1.64
C GLU A 24 24.74 8.68 1.62
N LEU A 25 23.64 9.45 1.52
CA LEU A 25 22.30 8.88 1.36
C LEU A 25 22.20 8.02 0.09
N SER A 26 22.74 8.52 -1.03
CA SER A 26 22.78 7.79 -2.29
C SER A 26 23.58 6.49 -2.19
N GLU A 27 24.71 6.50 -1.50
CA GLU A 27 25.51 5.31 -1.26
C GLU A 27 24.78 4.31 -0.35
N TYR A 28 24.20 4.78 0.74
CA TYR A 28 23.45 3.95 1.70
C TYR A 28 22.25 3.22 1.05
N PHE A 29 21.56 3.89 0.13
CA PHE A 29 20.42 3.33 -0.59
C PHE A 29 20.79 2.73 -1.96
N THR A 30 22.08 2.40 -2.17
CA THR A 30 22.58 1.73 -3.36
C THR A 30 23.18 0.37 -2.97
N PHE A 31 22.73 -0.68 -3.63
CA PHE A 31 23.24 -2.05 -3.41
C PHE A 31 23.26 -2.85 -4.72
N TYR A 32 24.04 -3.91 -4.75
CA TYR A 32 24.04 -4.84 -5.88
C TYR A 32 22.78 -5.70 -5.88
N ALA A 33 22.17 -5.86 -7.05
CA ALA A 33 21.07 -6.81 -7.21
C ALA A 33 21.54 -8.23 -6.96
N GLU A 34 20.69 -9.06 -6.37
CA GLU A 34 21.02 -10.48 -6.20
C GLU A 34 21.22 -11.15 -7.55
N GLY A 35 22.30 -11.91 -7.69
CA GLY A 35 22.63 -12.59 -8.95
C GLY A 35 22.99 -11.66 -10.11
N TYR A 36 23.28 -10.39 -9.89
CA TYR A 36 23.56 -9.40 -10.95
C TYR A 36 24.60 -9.83 -11.98
N LYS A 37 25.61 -10.59 -11.56
CA LYS A 37 26.69 -11.10 -12.45
C LYS A 37 26.16 -12.02 -13.55
N PHE A 38 25.04 -12.69 -13.32
CA PHE A 38 24.41 -13.62 -14.27
C PHE A 38 23.37 -12.94 -15.17
N MET A 39 23.00 -11.69 -14.88
CA MET A 39 22.01 -10.97 -15.67
C MET A 39 22.58 -10.50 -17.01
N PRO A 40 21.86 -10.69 -18.13
CA PRO A 40 22.33 -10.28 -19.46
C PRO A 40 22.69 -8.80 -19.55
N ALA A 41 21.90 -7.92 -18.90
CA ALA A 41 22.16 -6.48 -18.90
C ALA A 41 23.52 -6.12 -18.27
N TYR A 42 23.93 -6.81 -17.20
CA TYR A 42 25.25 -6.62 -16.59
C TYR A 42 26.36 -7.19 -17.47
N ARG A 43 26.17 -8.40 -17.99
CA ARG A 43 27.17 -9.07 -18.87
C ARG A 43 27.42 -8.27 -20.15
N ASN A 44 26.38 -7.61 -20.68
CA ASN A 44 26.47 -6.78 -21.87
C ASN A 44 26.89 -5.32 -21.55
N LYS A 45 27.26 -5.03 -20.30
CA LYS A 45 27.67 -3.68 -19.82
C LYS A 45 26.62 -2.59 -20.01
N LEU A 46 25.35 -2.95 -20.12
CA LEU A 46 24.22 -2.02 -20.23
C LEU A 46 23.77 -1.53 -18.85
N TRP A 47 24.18 -2.20 -17.80
CA TRP A 47 23.84 -1.89 -16.41
C TRP A 47 25.00 -2.29 -15.49
N ASP A 48 25.22 -1.53 -14.42
CA ASP A 48 26.31 -1.72 -13.46
C ASP A 48 26.02 -2.72 -12.33
N GLY A 49 24.86 -3.40 -12.38
CA GLY A 49 24.45 -4.38 -11.37
C GLY A 49 23.87 -3.77 -10.09
N LYS A 50 23.77 -2.44 -9.99
CA LYS A 50 23.32 -1.74 -8.80
C LYS A 50 21.87 -1.29 -8.89
N ILE A 51 21.15 -1.46 -7.80
CA ILE A 51 19.82 -0.88 -7.56
C ILE A 51 20.03 0.36 -6.72
N ARG A 52 19.43 1.48 -7.15
CA ARG A 52 19.47 2.77 -6.47
C ARG A 52 18.06 3.15 -6.05
N LEU A 53 17.80 3.13 -4.75
CA LEU A 53 16.48 3.46 -4.22
C LEU A 53 16.31 4.97 -4.00
N PHE A 54 17.41 5.71 -3.84
CA PHE A 54 17.42 7.17 -3.84
C PHE A 54 17.83 7.68 -5.23
N ASP A 55 16.97 8.44 -5.87
CA ASP A 55 17.27 9.11 -7.13
C ASP A 55 17.95 10.45 -6.83
N SER A 56 19.26 10.50 -7.06
CA SER A 56 20.07 11.69 -6.79
C SER A 56 19.72 12.89 -7.68
N ARG A 57 19.16 12.68 -8.88
CA ARG A 57 18.79 13.78 -9.79
C ARG A 57 17.52 14.47 -9.32
N SER A 58 16.49 13.70 -9.04
CA SER A 58 15.23 14.23 -8.52
C SER A 58 15.24 14.41 -7.01
N GLN A 59 16.27 13.91 -6.31
CA GLN A 59 16.40 13.86 -4.85
C GLN A 59 15.20 13.18 -4.18
N THR A 60 14.70 12.11 -4.78
CA THR A 60 13.51 11.43 -4.30
C THR A 60 13.79 10.00 -3.87
N ILE A 61 13.01 9.56 -2.89
CA ILE A 61 13.04 8.19 -2.37
C ILE A 61 11.60 7.67 -2.24
N PRO A 62 11.36 6.36 -2.41
CA PRO A 62 10.06 5.78 -2.10
C PRO A 62 9.61 6.09 -0.67
N TYR A 63 8.37 6.52 -0.50
CA TYR A 63 7.83 6.93 0.80
C TYR A 63 7.98 5.84 1.88
N GLY A 64 7.81 4.58 1.50
CA GLY A 64 7.95 3.42 2.41
C GLY A 64 9.34 3.27 3.05
N LEU A 65 10.36 3.96 2.51
CA LEU A 65 11.73 3.93 3.04
C LEU A 65 12.02 5.02 4.07
N MET A 66 11.03 5.87 4.43
CA MET A 66 11.25 6.99 5.35
C MET A 66 11.73 6.55 6.74
N LYS A 67 11.31 5.36 7.22
CA LYS A 67 11.85 4.78 8.46
C LYS A 67 13.36 4.53 8.35
N ARG A 68 13.82 3.99 7.22
CA ARG A 68 15.25 3.77 6.94
C ARG A 68 16.02 5.08 6.79
N VAL A 69 15.38 6.12 6.24
CA VAL A 69 15.99 7.47 6.18
C VAL A 69 16.18 8.04 7.60
N ALA A 70 15.20 7.83 8.48
CA ALA A 70 15.32 8.25 9.87
C ALA A 70 16.44 7.49 10.62
N GLU A 71 16.54 6.17 10.41
CA GLU A 71 17.63 5.34 10.95
C GLU A 71 19.00 5.83 10.44
N PHE A 72 19.14 6.07 9.13
CA PHE A 72 20.35 6.65 8.53
C PHE A 72 20.74 7.98 9.17
N CYS A 73 19.80 8.90 9.35
CA CYS A 73 20.06 10.18 9.97
C CYS A 73 20.49 10.03 11.44
N TYR A 74 19.82 9.16 12.18
CA TYR A 74 20.13 8.89 13.59
C TYR A 74 21.54 8.32 13.77
N GLU A 75 21.93 7.32 12.98
CA GLU A 75 23.25 6.68 13.03
C GLU A 75 24.39 7.65 12.74
N ARG A 76 24.15 8.69 11.93
CA ARG A 76 25.15 9.66 11.51
C ARG A 76 25.05 11.01 12.24
N GLY A 77 24.13 11.13 13.18
CA GLY A 77 23.90 12.37 13.91
C GLY A 77 23.32 13.50 13.04
N TYR A 78 22.68 13.18 11.93
CA TYR A 78 22.02 14.17 11.08
C TYR A 78 20.65 14.53 11.61
N LYS A 79 20.32 15.82 11.62
CA LYS A 79 18.97 16.28 11.95
C LYS A 79 18.04 16.05 10.76
N LEU A 80 16.98 15.22 10.98
CA LEU A 80 15.90 15.04 10.03
C LEU A 80 14.70 15.91 10.42
N VAL A 81 14.20 16.68 9.46
CA VAL A 81 13.03 17.55 9.63
C VAL A 81 11.95 17.11 8.65
N TYR A 82 10.74 16.93 9.15
CA TYR A 82 9.58 16.63 8.31
C TYR A 82 8.81 17.93 8.04
N ASP A 83 8.57 18.21 6.77
CA ASP A 83 7.68 19.30 6.37
C ASP A 83 6.24 18.99 6.79
N GLU A 84 5.40 20.03 6.90
CA GLU A 84 4.00 19.88 7.31
C GLU A 84 3.19 19.00 6.36
N THR A 85 3.57 18.97 5.08
CA THR A 85 2.93 18.08 4.08
C THR A 85 3.08 16.58 4.41
N LEU A 86 4.10 16.22 5.20
CA LEU A 86 4.31 14.85 5.71
C LEU A 86 3.71 14.62 7.09
N LYS A 87 3.36 15.67 7.82
CA LYS A 87 2.80 15.57 9.18
C LYS A 87 1.30 15.32 9.19
N ASN A 88 0.59 15.64 8.10
CA ASN A 88 -0.85 15.45 7.97
C ASN A 88 -1.18 13.96 7.78
N HIS A 89 -1.17 13.22 8.89
CA HIS A 89 -1.72 11.87 8.98
C HIS A 89 -3.01 11.94 9.82
N SER A 90 -4.15 11.61 9.22
CA SER A 90 -5.32 11.21 9.99
C SER A 90 -4.90 10.01 10.84
N PHE A 91 -4.84 10.20 12.13
CA PHE A 91 -4.53 9.14 13.09
C PHE A 91 -5.86 8.50 13.48
N TYR A 92 -6.07 7.27 13.06
CA TYR A 92 -7.24 6.50 13.49
C TYR A 92 -6.91 5.78 14.79
N GLU A 93 -7.71 6.01 15.83
CA GLU A 93 -7.60 5.22 17.06
C GLU A 93 -8.15 3.81 16.84
N ARG A 94 -7.59 2.85 17.56
CA ARG A 94 -8.05 1.45 17.47
C ARG A 94 -9.53 1.33 17.75
N GLY A 95 -10.03 2.04 18.76
CA GLY A 95 -11.44 2.00 19.16
C GLY A 95 -12.40 2.45 18.05
N ASP A 96 -12.04 3.48 17.27
CA ASP A 96 -12.84 3.95 16.14
C ASP A 96 -12.90 2.92 15.02
N LEU A 97 -11.77 2.25 14.76
CA LEU A 97 -11.68 1.20 13.74
C LEU A 97 -12.48 -0.06 14.14
N GLU A 98 -12.42 -0.45 15.40
CA GLU A 98 -13.22 -1.55 15.94
C GLU A 98 -14.72 -1.22 15.91
N LYS A 99 -15.08 0.03 16.23
CA LYS A 99 -16.45 0.51 16.12
C LYS A 99 -16.95 0.46 14.69
N PHE A 100 -16.16 0.95 13.72
CA PHE A 100 -16.49 0.87 12.30
C PHE A 100 -16.80 -0.57 11.87
N ILE A 101 -15.96 -1.55 12.25
CA ILE A 101 -16.18 -2.95 11.92
C ILE A 101 -17.42 -3.53 12.61
N ASN A 102 -17.68 -3.16 13.87
CA ASN A 102 -18.85 -3.63 14.61
C ASN A 102 -20.18 -3.06 14.05
N GLU A 103 -20.13 -1.89 13.46
CA GLU A 103 -21.28 -1.23 12.80
C GLU A 103 -21.43 -1.66 11.33
N SER A 104 -20.39 -2.27 10.73
CA SER A 104 -20.42 -2.75 9.35
C SER A 104 -21.21 -4.04 9.22
N THR A 105 -22.03 -4.13 8.19
CA THR A 105 -22.75 -5.35 7.83
C THR A 105 -21.84 -6.23 6.97
N ILE A 106 -21.21 -7.23 7.59
CA ILE A 106 -20.36 -8.21 6.90
C ILE A 106 -21.02 -9.56 6.97
N SER A 107 -21.24 -10.19 5.82
CA SER A 107 -21.91 -11.50 5.74
C SER A 107 -21.05 -12.55 5.06
N LEU A 108 -21.44 -13.79 5.17
CA LEU A 108 -21.00 -14.87 4.33
C LEU A 108 -22.28 -15.51 3.75
N LYS A 109 -22.67 -15.02 2.58
CA LYS A 109 -24.00 -15.20 2.00
C LYS A 109 -25.06 -14.62 2.96
N ASP A 110 -26.04 -15.42 3.35
CA ASP A 110 -27.16 -15.06 4.22
C ASP A 110 -26.82 -14.97 5.72
N LYS A 111 -25.57 -15.28 6.11
CA LYS A 111 -25.15 -15.32 7.52
C LYS A 111 -24.21 -14.17 7.85
N LEU A 112 -24.58 -13.35 8.81
CA LEU A 112 -23.66 -12.34 9.37
C LEU A 112 -22.44 -12.99 10.02
N ILE A 113 -21.27 -12.45 9.77
CA ILE A 113 -20.01 -12.91 10.35
C ILE A 113 -19.31 -11.77 11.09
N LYS A 114 -18.50 -12.14 12.07
CA LYS A 114 -17.57 -11.22 12.73
C LYS A 114 -16.15 -11.64 12.38
N PRO A 115 -15.28 -10.66 12.08
CA PRO A 115 -13.86 -10.96 11.91
C PRO A 115 -13.27 -11.60 13.16
N ARG A 116 -12.30 -12.47 12.97
CA ARG A 116 -11.50 -13.03 14.07
C ARG A 116 -10.50 -12.00 14.57
N ASP A 117 -10.03 -12.15 15.80
CA ASP A 117 -9.14 -11.19 16.44
C ASP A 117 -7.92 -10.82 15.57
N TYR A 118 -7.24 -11.81 15.00
CA TYR A 118 -6.09 -11.58 14.13
C TYR A 118 -6.43 -10.87 12.81
N GLN A 119 -7.67 -11.02 12.30
CA GLN A 119 -8.13 -10.30 11.10
C GLN A 119 -8.40 -8.83 11.44
N LEU A 120 -8.99 -8.58 12.60
CA LEU A 120 -9.19 -7.24 13.13
C LEU A 120 -7.86 -6.55 13.42
N ASP A 121 -6.90 -7.25 14.03
CA ASP A 121 -5.54 -6.73 14.26
C ASP A 121 -4.84 -6.37 12.94
N ALA A 122 -4.95 -7.21 11.91
CA ALA A 122 -4.38 -6.96 10.60
C ALA A 122 -5.04 -5.73 9.92
N PHE A 123 -6.36 -5.60 10.02
CA PHE A 123 -7.11 -4.44 9.53
C PHE A 123 -6.65 -3.16 10.22
N VAL A 124 -6.64 -3.13 11.56
CA VAL A 124 -6.21 -1.96 12.35
C VAL A 124 -4.78 -1.58 11.99
N HIS A 125 -3.87 -2.57 11.94
CA HIS A 125 -2.46 -2.34 11.59
C HIS A 125 -2.32 -1.73 10.17
N GLY A 126 -3.07 -2.25 9.19
CA GLY A 126 -3.03 -1.75 7.81
C GLY A 126 -3.51 -0.32 7.69
N ILE A 127 -4.63 0.02 8.34
CA ILE A 127 -5.20 1.38 8.31
C ILE A 127 -4.27 2.38 9.02
N GLN A 128 -3.80 2.05 10.22
CA GLN A 128 -2.94 2.94 11.01
C GLN A 128 -1.59 3.21 10.34
N ASN A 129 -1.00 2.22 9.70
CA ASN A 129 0.31 2.36 9.06
C ASN A 129 0.23 2.83 7.61
N LYS A 130 -0.95 2.84 6.96
CA LYS A 130 -1.19 3.23 5.55
C LYS A 130 -0.39 2.41 4.52
N ARG A 131 0.85 2.09 4.82
CA ARG A 131 1.77 1.25 4.02
C ARG A 131 2.33 0.16 4.92
N ALA A 132 1.83 -1.04 4.75
CA ALA A 132 2.22 -2.20 5.55
C ALA A 132 2.32 -3.45 4.68
N ILE A 133 3.14 -4.39 5.11
CA ILE A 133 3.16 -5.76 4.59
C ILE A 133 2.50 -6.64 5.64
N LEU A 134 1.39 -7.27 5.28
CA LEU A 134 0.67 -8.20 6.12
C LEU A 134 0.96 -9.63 5.64
N ILE A 135 1.71 -10.38 6.44
CA ILE A 135 2.02 -11.79 6.16
C ILE A 135 0.99 -12.66 6.84
N SER A 136 0.27 -13.44 6.05
CA SER A 136 -0.82 -14.26 6.54
C SER A 136 -0.88 -15.59 5.78
N PRO A 137 -1.07 -16.74 6.45
CA PRO A 137 -1.10 -18.05 5.80
C PRO A 137 -2.31 -18.22 4.88
N THR A 138 -2.27 -19.24 4.03
CA THR A 138 -3.43 -19.62 3.20
C THR A 138 -4.59 -20.01 4.10
N GLY A 139 -5.82 -19.62 3.71
CA GLY A 139 -7.02 -19.91 4.49
C GLY A 139 -7.27 -19.01 5.71
N SER A 140 -6.43 -17.99 5.97
CA SER A 140 -6.62 -17.04 7.08
C SER A 140 -7.70 -15.98 6.83
N GLY A 141 -8.33 -15.96 5.64
CA GLY A 141 -9.34 -14.95 5.28
C GLY A 141 -8.74 -13.61 4.86
N LYS A 142 -7.65 -13.64 4.09
CA LYS A 142 -7.03 -12.42 3.52
C LYS A 142 -8.02 -11.57 2.73
N SER A 143 -8.92 -12.18 1.98
CA SER A 143 -9.96 -11.47 1.22
C SER A 143 -10.89 -10.65 2.13
N LEU A 144 -11.22 -11.17 3.31
CA LEU A 144 -12.00 -10.44 4.30
C LEU A 144 -11.23 -9.21 4.84
N ILE A 145 -9.93 -9.36 5.12
CA ILE A 145 -9.10 -8.25 5.59
C ILE A 145 -9.03 -7.15 4.51
N ILE A 146 -8.84 -7.53 3.24
CA ILE A 146 -8.84 -6.61 2.09
C ILE A 146 -10.21 -5.93 1.95
N TYR A 147 -11.30 -6.70 2.06
CA TYR A 147 -12.66 -6.16 2.02
C TYR A 147 -12.91 -5.10 3.10
N MET A 148 -12.55 -5.39 4.36
CA MET A 148 -12.68 -4.44 5.47
C MET A 148 -11.89 -3.16 5.23
N MET A 149 -10.64 -3.26 4.74
CA MET A 149 -9.81 -2.10 4.40
C MET A 149 -10.42 -1.28 3.28
N MET A 150 -10.90 -1.93 2.23
CA MET A 150 -11.56 -1.30 1.10
C MET A 150 -12.82 -0.55 1.56
N ARG A 151 -13.71 -1.18 2.32
CA ARG A 151 -14.95 -0.57 2.83
C ARG A 151 -14.65 0.64 3.73
N HIS A 152 -13.67 0.54 4.62
CA HIS A 152 -13.23 1.66 5.45
C HIS A 152 -12.69 2.81 4.61
N TYR A 153 -11.89 2.51 3.57
CA TYR A 153 -11.35 3.55 2.70
C TYR A 153 -12.46 4.28 1.94
N LEU A 154 -13.38 3.55 1.33
CA LEU A 154 -14.49 4.13 0.56
C LEU A 154 -15.46 4.94 1.43
N SER A 155 -15.65 4.59 2.71
CA SER A 155 -16.49 5.36 3.63
C SER A 155 -15.90 6.73 4.04
N HIS A 156 -14.58 6.91 3.87
CA HIS A 156 -13.87 8.15 4.24
C HIS A 156 -13.41 8.98 3.03
N GLU A 157 -13.31 8.38 1.84
CA GLU A 157 -12.75 8.99 0.64
C GLU A 157 -13.71 8.79 -0.56
N MET A 158 -14.81 9.51 -0.56
CA MET A 158 -15.96 9.31 -1.49
C MET A 158 -15.60 9.45 -2.97
N ASP A 159 -14.60 10.26 -3.33
CA ASP A 159 -14.21 10.51 -4.74
C ASP A 159 -13.03 9.65 -5.21
N LYS A 160 -12.55 8.72 -4.39
CA LYS A 160 -11.38 7.91 -4.72
C LYS A 160 -11.74 6.47 -5.05
N LYS A 161 -10.85 5.82 -5.77
CA LYS A 161 -11.00 4.43 -6.19
C LYS A 161 -9.99 3.52 -5.49
N VAL A 162 -10.38 2.26 -5.31
CA VAL A 162 -9.54 1.22 -4.74
C VAL A 162 -9.08 0.28 -5.85
N LEU A 163 -7.79 0.00 -5.90
CA LEU A 163 -7.20 -0.99 -6.79
C LEU A 163 -6.72 -2.20 -5.99
N VAL A 164 -7.28 -3.37 -6.28
CA VAL A 164 -6.85 -4.66 -5.73
C VAL A 164 -6.11 -5.42 -6.82
N VAL A 165 -4.83 -5.72 -6.57
CA VAL A 165 -3.98 -6.43 -7.53
C VAL A 165 -3.73 -7.86 -7.03
N VAL A 166 -4.05 -8.84 -7.86
CA VAL A 166 -3.82 -10.27 -7.57
C VAL A 166 -3.09 -10.97 -8.74
N PRO A 167 -2.29 -12.01 -8.47
CA PRO A 167 -1.37 -12.54 -9.47
C PRO A 167 -2.02 -13.38 -10.59
N THR A 168 -3.30 -13.79 -10.46
CA THR A 168 -3.94 -14.66 -11.45
C THR A 168 -5.41 -14.28 -11.68
N THR A 169 -5.91 -14.56 -12.88
CA THR A 169 -7.34 -14.36 -13.24
C THR A 169 -8.30 -15.15 -12.35
N SER A 170 -7.91 -16.35 -11.93
CA SER A 170 -8.70 -17.15 -10.99
C SER A 170 -8.86 -16.47 -9.63
N LEU A 171 -7.82 -15.78 -9.15
CA LEU A 171 -7.90 -15.01 -7.91
C LEU A 171 -8.71 -13.72 -8.09
N VAL A 172 -8.73 -13.10 -9.28
CA VAL A 172 -9.64 -11.99 -9.58
C VAL A 172 -11.09 -12.43 -9.41
N GLU A 173 -11.47 -13.56 -10.02
CA GLU A 173 -12.84 -14.09 -9.93
C GLU A 173 -13.17 -14.57 -8.51
N GLN A 174 -12.23 -15.17 -7.81
CA GLN A 174 -12.43 -15.56 -6.40
C GLN A 174 -12.64 -14.34 -5.51
N MET A 175 -11.79 -13.30 -5.64
CA MET A 175 -11.91 -12.10 -4.84
C MET A 175 -13.25 -11.38 -5.07
N TYR A 176 -13.71 -11.32 -6.31
CA TYR A 176 -15.01 -10.78 -6.66
C TYR A 176 -16.16 -11.53 -5.95
N LYS A 177 -16.17 -12.86 -6.04
CA LYS A 177 -17.16 -13.70 -5.36
C LYS A 177 -17.10 -13.60 -3.83
N ASP A 178 -15.90 -13.44 -3.28
CA ASP A 178 -15.72 -13.22 -1.86
C ASP A 178 -16.35 -11.88 -1.46
N PHE A 179 -16.12 -10.80 -2.23
CA PHE A 179 -16.72 -9.50 -1.98
C PHE A 179 -18.24 -9.52 -2.10
N GLU A 180 -18.78 -10.18 -3.13
CA GLU A 180 -20.22 -10.42 -3.30
C GLU A 180 -20.82 -11.15 -2.08
N SER A 181 -20.12 -12.15 -1.58
CA SER A 181 -20.55 -12.89 -0.38
C SER A 181 -20.48 -12.03 0.89
N TYR A 182 -19.46 -11.17 1.02
CA TYR A 182 -19.30 -10.31 2.21
C TYR A 182 -20.27 -9.14 2.22
N SER A 183 -20.69 -8.64 1.08
CA SER A 183 -21.65 -7.54 0.94
C SER A 183 -23.11 -7.97 0.83
N TRP A 184 -23.40 -9.27 0.83
CA TRP A 184 -24.74 -9.81 0.55
C TRP A 184 -25.90 -9.15 1.31
N GLN A 185 -25.64 -8.66 2.53
CA GLN A 185 -26.62 -7.97 3.37
C GLN A 185 -26.31 -6.46 3.53
N ASP A 186 -25.36 -5.91 2.78
CA ASP A 186 -24.95 -4.52 2.87
C ASP A 186 -25.62 -3.71 1.75
N GLU A 187 -26.72 -3.04 2.05
CA GLU A 187 -27.44 -2.19 1.09
C GLU A 187 -26.64 -0.96 0.61
N SER A 188 -25.53 -0.65 1.24
CA SER A 188 -24.67 0.50 0.90
C SER A 188 -23.56 0.18 -0.09
N PHE A 189 -23.43 -1.08 -0.54
CA PHE A 189 -22.38 -1.50 -1.47
C PHE A 189 -22.85 -2.65 -2.35
N ASP A 190 -22.96 -2.39 -3.64
CA ASP A 190 -23.31 -3.39 -4.64
C ASP A 190 -22.08 -3.79 -5.46
N VAL A 191 -21.72 -5.07 -5.41
CA VAL A 191 -20.52 -5.56 -6.11
C VAL A 191 -20.70 -5.53 -7.64
N GLU A 192 -21.92 -5.66 -8.16
CA GLU A 192 -22.16 -5.59 -9.61
C GLU A 192 -21.90 -4.17 -10.16
N ASP A 193 -22.30 -3.15 -9.40
CA ASP A 193 -22.16 -1.75 -9.77
C ASP A 193 -20.80 -1.17 -9.34
N ASP A 194 -20.31 -1.53 -8.16
CA ASP A 194 -19.14 -0.92 -7.53
C ASP A 194 -17.80 -1.59 -7.91
N VAL A 195 -17.79 -2.86 -8.30
CA VAL A 195 -16.54 -3.63 -8.48
C VAL A 195 -16.33 -4.05 -9.94
N HIS A 196 -15.26 -3.54 -10.53
CA HIS A 196 -14.85 -3.88 -11.88
C HIS A 196 -13.67 -4.85 -11.91
N ARG A 197 -13.74 -5.88 -12.77
CA ARG A 197 -12.67 -6.88 -12.96
C ARG A 197 -11.93 -6.62 -14.26
N ILE A 198 -10.59 -6.51 -14.20
CA ILE A 198 -9.75 -6.29 -15.39
C ILE A 198 -8.76 -7.45 -15.55
N TYR A 199 -8.88 -8.21 -16.63
CA TYR A 199 -7.92 -9.21 -17.08
C TYR A 199 -8.09 -9.50 -18.59
N SER A 200 -7.20 -10.29 -19.17
CA SER A 200 -7.27 -10.65 -20.59
C SER A 200 -8.60 -11.36 -20.91
N GLY A 201 -9.37 -10.79 -21.83
CA GLY A 201 -10.72 -11.31 -22.24
C GLY A 201 -11.89 -10.63 -21.52
N LYS A 202 -11.66 -9.75 -20.56
CA LYS A 202 -12.69 -8.85 -19.98
C LYS A 202 -12.55 -7.45 -20.54
N GLU A 203 -13.68 -6.74 -20.66
CA GLU A 203 -13.69 -5.34 -21.07
C GLU A 203 -12.86 -4.47 -20.13
N LYS A 204 -12.07 -3.57 -20.74
CA LYS A 204 -11.19 -2.64 -20.05
C LYS A 204 -11.71 -1.21 -20.03
N ILE A 205 -12.88 -0.96 -20.59
CA ILE A 205 -13.40 0.38 -20.93
C ILE A 205 -14.66 0.68 -20.12
N ASN A 206 -14.80 1.92 -19.67
CA ASN A 206 -15.93 2.49 -18.92
C ASN A 206 -16.12 1.91 -17.52
N PHE A 207 -15.11 2.11 -16.69
CA PHE A 207 -15.22 1.82 -15.29
C PHE A 207 -15.82 3.01 -14.51
N GLU A 208 -17.05 2.89 -14.06
CA GLU A 208 -17.74 3.89 -13.21
C GLU A 208 -17.65 3.55 -11.73
N GLY A 209 -17.53 2.29 -11.34
CA GLY A 209 -17.48 1.83 -9.96
C GLY A 209 -16.26 2.31 -9.15
N SER A 210 -16.29 2.02 -7.87
CA SER A 210 -15.32 2.49 -6.88
C SER A 210 -14.12 1.56 -6.71
N VAL A 211 -14.22 0.31 -7.15
CA VAL A 211 -13.20 -0.74 -6.93
C VAL A 211 -12.79 -1.41 -8.24
N VAL A 212 -11.50 -1.61 -8.43
CA VAL A 212 -10.94 -2.42 -9.52
C VAL A 212 -10.19 -3.61 -8.93
N ILE A 213 -10.47 -4.82 -9.45
CA ILE A 213 -9.69 -6.04 -9.18
C ILE A 213 -8.99 -6.47 -10.47
N THR A 214 -7.67 -6.64 -10.44
CA THR A 214 -6.86 -7.01 -11.62
C THR A 214 -5.73 -7.96 -11.26
#